data_db0ee0e739ea071d9bfb95866a9a3b10
#
_entry.id   db0ee0e739ea071d9bfb95866a9a3b10
#
_cell.length_a   1.000
_cell.length_b   1.000
_cell.length_c   1.000
_cell.angle_alpha   90.00
_cell.angle_beta   90.00
_cell.angle_gamma   90.00
#
_symmetry.space_group_name_H-M   'P 1'
#
loop_
_entity.id
_entity.type
_entity.pdbx_description
1 polymer ?
#
loop_
_entity_poly.entity_id
_entity_poly.type
_entity_poly.pdbx_seq_one_letter_code
_entity_poly.pdbx_strand_id
1 'polypeptide(L)'
;MAEADGNRTRLAEVLDHNGFEDRARHQTGYASATQPSDRPVHRSLAPATLASVTTATHPGLRLTQFASGGGCACKVPPGELERVLGGLPQTAHPDLLVGVENGDDAAAVRIDGTRAVIATADFFTPVVDDPYDFGRIAATNALSDVYAMGGAPLVAVNLLAWPRDRIPFDVAAEVLRGGAAVCEAAGVILGGGHSVDDREPKYGQAVTGIADADRLLRNDAGRAGLPLTLTKPLGLGVLNNRHKATGERFAEAVAVMTTLNRDAARAALAAGVTAATDVTGFGLLGHLYKLARASGVSAVVEAAAVPYVAGARESLAAGYVPGGSRRNLDWVRPHLRSDVSDDELLLLADAQTSGGLLVVGELPGHPVIGELVPAEEWTVRVR
;
A
#
# COMPACT_ATOMS: atom_id res chain seq x y z
N MET A 1 -0.26 -3.15 -43.98
CA MET A 1 -1.58 -3.56 -43.47
C MET A 1 -1.73 -5.07 -43.58
N ALA A 2 -0.80 -5.85 -43.01
CA ALA A 2 -0.78 -7.32 -43.10
C ALA A 2 -0.01 -8.01 -41.92
N GLU A 3 0.20 -7.36 -40.79
CA GLU A 3 0.90 -7.96 -39.62
C GLU A 3 0.10 -7.98 -38.32
N ALA A 4 -1.16 -7.53 -38.33
CA ALA A 4 -1.99 -7.50 -37.12
C ALA A 4 -2.85 -8.77 -36.86
N ASP A 5 -2.93 -9.68 -37.85
CA ASP A 5 -3.80 -10.88 -37.76
C ASP A 5 -3.07 -12.17 -37.29
N GLY A 6 -1.74 -12.16 -37.21
CA GLY A 6 -0.97 -13.35 -36.81
C GLY A 6 -0.97 -13.68 -35.33
N ASN A 7 -1.35 -12.76 -34.45
CA ASN A 7 -1.26 -12.96 -33.00
C ASN A 7 -2.57 -13.43 -32.35
N ARG A 8 -3.70 -13.26 -33.02
CA ARG A 8 -5.01 -13.78 -32.54
C ARG A 8 -5.14 -15.30 -32.75
N THR A 9 -4.50 -15.82 -33.78
CA THR A 9 -4.58 -17.26 -34.12
C THR A 9 -3.73 -18.11 -33.18
N ARG A 10 -2.61 -17.58 -32.64
CA ARG A 10 -1.74 -18.32 -31.68
C ARG A 10 -2.32 -18.45 -30.28
N LEU A 11 -3.17 -17.53 -29.82
CA LEU A 11 -3.84 -17.66 -28.52
C LEU A 11 -5.01 -18.65 -28.55
N ALA A 12 -5.64 -18.86 -29.70
CA ALA A 12 -6.68 -19.86 -29.88
C ALA A 12 -6.13 -21.29 -29.95
N GLU A 13 -4.93 -21.48 -30.51
CA GLU A 13 -4.30 -22.80 -30.62
C GLU A 13 -3.72 -23.32 -29.30
N VAL A 14 -3.40 -22.46 -28.32
CA VAL A 14 -2.87 -22.87 -27.01
C VAL A 14 -3.98 -23.35 -26.07
N LEU A 15 -5.25 -22.99 -26.32
CA LEU A 15 -6.39 -23.43 -25.50
C LEU A 15 -7.04 -24.74 -25.98
N ASP A 16 -6.70 -25.24 -27.16
CA ASP A 16 -7.32 -26.43 -27.74
C ASP A 16 -6.54 -27.74 -27.52
N HIS A 17 -5.42 -27.71 -26.77
CA HIS A 17 -4.56 -28.88 -26.56
C HIS A 17 -4.69 -29.55 -25.19
N ASN A 18 -5.66 -29.18 -24.37
CA ASN A 18 -6.00 -29.96 -23.17
C ASN A 18 -7.28 -30.78 -23.42
N GLY A 19 -7.08 -31.94 -24.03
CA GLY A 19 -8.15 -32.89 -24.34
C GLY A 19 -8.89 -33.36 -23.11
N PHE A 20 -10.16 -33.01 -23.03
CA PHE A 20 -11.16 -33.78 -22.29
C PHE A 20 -11.95 -34.61 -23.30
N GLU A 21 -11.65 -35.92 -23.36
CA GLU A 21 -12.40 -36.89 -24.15
C GLU A 21 -13.83 -37.01 -23.63
N ASP A 22 -14.73 -36.73 -24.53
CA ASP A 22 -16.18 -36.91 -24.46
C ASP A 22 -16.53 -38.40 -24.46
N ARG A 23 -17.10 -38.94 -23.39
CA ARG A 23 -17.78 -40.25 -23.38
C ARG A 23 -19.29 -40.04 -23.16
N ALA A 24 -19.95 -39.79 -24.25
CA ALA A 24 -21.39 -39.98 -24.35
C ALA A 24 -21.67 -41.32 -25.02
N ARG A 25 -22.42 -42.19 -24.34
CA ARG A 25 -23.51 -43.07 -24.85
C ARG A 25 -23.93 -44.11 -23.82
N HIS A 26 -25.14 -44.05 -23.33
CA HIS A 26 -26.26 -44.96 -23.51
C HIS A 26 -27.38 -44.67 -22.48
N GLN A 27 -28.42 -44.14 -22.96
CA GLN A 27 -29.82 -44.66 -23.11
C GLN A 27 -30.63 -45.02 -21.84
N THR A 28 -31.71 -44.30 -21.77
CA THR A 28 -33.13 -44.61 -21.53
C THR A 28 -33.63 -44.88 -20.11
N GLY A 29 -34.66 -44.07 -19.75
CA GLY A 29 -35.54 -44.33 -18.62
C GLY A 29 -36.31 -43.10 -18.18
N TYR A 30 -37.51 -42.89 -18.74
CA TYR A 30 -38.51 -41.90 -18.28
C TYR A 30 -38.94 -42.22 -16.85
N ALA A 31 -38.87 -41.26 -15.95
CA ALA A 31 -39.74 -41.18 -14.78
C ALA A 31 -39.93 -39.73 -14.36
N SER A 32 -41.17 -39.42 -14.15
CA SER A 32 -41.91 -38.22 -13.83
C SER A 32 -41.28 -37.27 -12.81
N ALA A 33 -41.54 -35.97 -13.08
CA ALA A 33 -41.22 -34.78 -12.34
C ALA A 33 -41.67 -34.76 -10.87
N THR A 34 -40.77 -34.34 -10.01
CA THR A 34 -41.11 -33.58 -8.80
C THR A 34 -40.17 -32.37 -8.74
N GLN A 35 -40.78 -31.19 -8.60
CA GLN A 35 -40.05 -29.90 -8.48
C GLN A 35 -39.13 -29.89 -7.30
N PRO A 36 -37.92 -29.30 -7.43
CA PRO A 36 -37.06 -29.04 -6.25
C PRO A 36 -37.61 -27.84 -5.51
N SER A 37 -37.98 -28.05 -4.25
CA SER A 37 -38.30 -27.00 -3.28
C SER A 37 -37.13 -26.06 -3.10
N ASP A 38 -37.36 -24.75 -3.26
CA ASP A 38 -36.53 -23.66 -2.80
C ASP A 38 -36.23 -23.82 -1.29
N ARG A 39 -35.03 -24.30 -0.97
CA ARG A 39 -34.46 -24.14 0.34
C ARG A 39 -33.23 -23.22 0.22
N PRO A 40 -33.23 -22.06 0.89
CA PRO A 40 -32.03 -21.24 1.00
C PRO A 40 -31.00 -22.01 1.82
N VAL A 41 -29.87 -22.35 1.20
CA VAL A 41 -28.72 -22.90 1.93
C VAL A 41 -28.00 -21.76 2.64
N HIS A 42 -28.66 -21.18 3.65
CA HIS A 42 -27.97 -20.47 4.70
C HIS A 42 -27.45 -21.50 5.72
N ARG A 43 -26.29 -22.11 5.45
CA ARG A 43 -25.49 -22.65 6.51
C ARG A 43 -24.92 -21.46 7.29
N SER A 44 -25.62 -21.06 8.34
CA SER A 44 -25.05 -20.32 9.44
C SER A 44 -23.88 -21.15 9.98
N LEU A 45 -22.65 -20.82 9.56
CA LEU A 45 -21.47 -21.19 10.30
C LEU A 45 -21.57 -20.42 11.61
N ALA A 46 -21.90 -21.11 12.70
CA ALA A 46 -21.76 -20.55 14.02
C ALA A 46 -20.34 -19.96 14.13
N PRO A 47 -20.17 -18.78 14.74
CA PRO A 47 -18.84 -18.23 14.96
C PRO A 47 -18.06 -19.29 15.75
N ALA A 48 -17.00 -19.82 15.16
CA ALA A 48 -16.04 -20.61 15.88
C ALA A 48 -15.57 -19.73 17.03
N THR A 49 -15.92 -20.10 18.26
CA THR A 49 -15.42 -19.47 19.47
C THR A 49 -13.91 -19.55 19.34
N LEU A 50 -13.26 -18.44 18.97
CA LEU A 50 -11.82 -18.28 19.06
C LEU A 50 -11.50 -18.49 20.54
N ALA A 51 -11.09 -19.73 20.86
CA ALA A 51 -10.48 -20.02 22.15
C ALA A 51 -9.39 -18.97 22.31
N SER A 52 -9.39 -18.28 23.44
CA SER A 52 -8.34 -17.35 23.82
C SER A 52 -7.02 -18.15 23.77
N VAL A 53 -6.34 -18.08 22.63
CA VAL A 53 -4.97 -18.56 22.54
C VAL A 53 -4.19 -17.61 23.42
N THR A 54 -3.80 -18.08 24.59
CA THR A 54 -2.83 -17.41 25.44
C THR A 54 -1.65 -17.08 24.54
N THR A 55 -1.45 -15.80 24.29
CA THR A 55 -0.27 -15.29 23.58
C THR A 55 0.94 -15.87 24.28
N ALA A 56 1.67 -16.77 23.58
CA ALA A 56 2.96 -17.22 24.06
C ALA A 56 3.85 -15.98 24.11
N THR A 57 3.97 -15.40 25.28
CA THR A 57 4.83 -14.26 25.49
C THR A 57 6.25 -14.78 25.51
N HIS A 58 7.05 -14.42 24.52
CA HIS A 58 8.50 -14.60 24.54
C HIS A 58 9.12 -13.40 25.25
N PRO A 59 9.33 -13.42 26.59
CA PRO A 59 9.84 -12.29 27.34
C PRO A 59 11.21 -11.89 26.80
N GLY A 60 11.36 -10.62 26.41
CA GLY A 60 12.61 -10.07 25.91
C GLY A 60 12.83 -10.22 24.39
N LEU A 61 11.99 -10.93 23.65
CA LEU A 61 12.07 -10.96 22.20
C LEU A 61 11.57 -9.62 21.64
N ARG A 62 12.42 -8.94 20.88
CA ARG A 62 12.10 -7.70 20.20
C ARG A 62 12.29 -7.89 18.71
N LEU A 63 11.18 -7.98 17.95
CA LEU A 63 11.20 -8.24 16.50
C LEU A 63 12.03 -7.21 15.73
N THR A 64 12.00 -5.95 16.14
CA THR A 64 12.75 -4.88 15.50
C THR A 64 14.28 -5.07 15.56
N GLN A 65 14.78 -5.87 16.49
CA GLN A 65 16.22 -6.16 16.64
C GLN A 65 16.73 -7.22 15.66
N PHE A 66 15.84 -7.94 14.98
CA PHE A 66 16.20 -8.94 13.97
C PHE A 66 16.29 -8.37 12.55
N ALA A 67 16.10 -7.07 12.39
CA ALA A 67 16.17 -6.37 11.11
C ALA A 67 17.24 -5.27 11.15
N SER A 68 17.99 -5.09 10.08
CA SER A 68 18.99 -4.01 9.94
C SER A 68 18.33 -2.64 9.85
N GLY A 69 17.17 -2.56 9.20
CA GLY A 69 16.36 -1.35 9.08
C GLY A 69 14.99 -1.48 9.75
N GLY A 70 14.06 -0.60 9.45
CA GLY A 70 12.68 -0.63 9.96
C GLY A 70 11.67 -0.16 8.92
N GLY A 71 10.69 -1.03 8.61
CA GLY A 71 9.53 -0.70 7.78
C GLY A 71 9.87 -0.18 6.38
N CYS A 72 9.04 0.71 5.88
CA CYS A 72 9.20 1.32 4.56
C CYS A 72 10.46 2.19 4.42
N ALA A 73 11.13 2.56 5.51
CA ALA A 73 12.43 3.25 5.45
C ALA A 73 13.57 2.39 4.86
N CYS A 74 13.34 1.08 4.68
CA CYS A 74 14.27 0.13 4.05
C CYS A 74 14.10 0.01 2.53
N LYS A 75 13.15 0.72 1.93
CA LYS A 75 12.98 0.73 0.46
C LYS A 75 14.29 1.17 -0.21
N VAL A 76 14.53 0.62 -1.41
CA VAL A 76 15.64 1.06 -2.26
C VAL A 76 15.51 2.57 -2.46
N PRO A 77 16.63 3.34 -2.40
CA PRO A 77 16.56 4.78 -2.61
C PRO A 77 15.85 5.13 -3.91
N PRO A 78 14.91 6.11 -3.92
CA PRO A 78 14.05 6.35 -5.07
C PRO A 78 14.84 6.67 -6.36
N GLY A 79 15.90 7.46 -6.29
CA GLY A 79 16.74 7.76 -7.45
C GLY A 79 17.54 6.55 -7.99
N GLU A 80 17.85 5.55 -7.16
CA GLU A 80 18.46 4.29 -7.59
C GLU A 80 17.43 3.38 -8.23
N LEU A 81 16.24 3.31 -7.65
CA LEU A 81 15.12 2.56 -8.18
C LEU A 81 14.70 3.07 -9.56
N GLU A 82 14.57 4.40 -9.73
CA GLU A 82 14.27 5.01 -11.03
C GLU A 82 15.29 4.63 -12.11
N ARG A 83 16.61 4.60 -11.77
CA ARG A 83 17.65 4.16 -12.72
C ARG A 83 17.51 2.71 -13.13
N VAL A 84 17.14 1.83 -12.21
CA VAL A 84 16.93 0.40 -12.48
C VAL A 84 15.68 0.21 -13.34
N LEU A 85 14.58 0.84 -12.99
CA LEU A 85 13.31 0.74 -13.73
C LEU A 85 13.39 1.39 -15.11
N GLY A 86 14.12 2.51 -15.25
CA GLY A 86 14.32 3.19 -16.54
C GLY A 86 15.05 2.36 -17.60
N GLY A 87 15.72 1.27 -17.20
CA GLY A 87 16.33 0.30 -18.10
C GLY A 87 15.39 -0.82 -18.55
N LEU A 88 14.17 -0.89 -18.02
CA LEU A 88 13.20 -1.90 -18.43
C LEU A 88 12.46 -1.49 -19.70
N PRO A 89 12.17 -2.44 -20.62
CA PRO A 89 11.33 -2.15 -21.77
C PRO A 89 9.94 -1.72 -21.27
N GLN A 90 9.46 -0.58 -21.76
CA GLN A 90 8.11 -0.12 -21.45
C GLN A 90 7.09 -1.03 -22.15
N THR A 91 6.13 -1.54 -21.40
CA THR A 91 5.06 -2.37 -21.93
C THR A 91 3.93 -1.47 -22.40
N ALA A 92 3.90 -1.13 -23.68
CA ALA A 92 2.74 -0.48 -24.28
C ALA A 92 1.64 -1.52 -24.52
N HIS A 93 0.58 -1.47 -23.73
CA HIS A 93 -0.61 -2.31 -23.90
C HIS A 93 -1.87 -1.43 -23.82
N PRO A 94 -2.86 -1.58 -24.74
CA PRO A 94 -4.03 -0.71 -24.76
C PRO A 94 -4.89 -0.80 -23.46
N ASP A 95 -4.83 -1.92 -22.77
CA ASP A 95 -5.56 -2.11 -21.52
C ASP A 95 -4.76 -1.75 -20.26
N LEU A 96 -3.45 -1.42 -20.38
CA LEU A 96 -2.66 -0.92 -19.27
C LEU A 96 -3.04 0.53 -19.00
N LEU A 97 -3.76 0.76 -17.90
CA LEU A 97 -4.22 2.10 -17.50
C LEU A 97 -3.19 2.83 -16.65
N VAL A 98 -2.48 2.09 -15.80
CA VAL A 98 -1.42 2.61 -14.91
C VAL A 98 -0.30 1.57 -14.89
N GLY A 99 0.91 2.02 -15.22
CA GLY A 99 2.14 1.24 -15.22
C GLY A 99 3.19 1.87 -14.31
N VAL A 100 4.46 1.68 -14.65
CA VAL A 100 5.59 2.14 -13.82
C VAL A 100 6.02 3.59 -14.08
N GLU A 101 5.48 4.22 -15.14
CA GLU A 101 6.01 5.47 -15.70
C GLU A 101 5.83 6.67 -14.75
N ASN A 102 4.63 6.78 -14.15
CA ASN A 102 4.25 7.93 -13.31
C ASN A 102 4.51 7.69 -11.82
N GLY A 103 4.99 6.47 -11.49
CA GLY A 103 5.28 6.07 -10.12
C GLY A 103 4.04 6.04 -9.22
N ASP A 104 2.90 5.67 -9.79
CA ASP A 104 1.67 5.38 -9.07
C ASP A 104 1.87 4.22 -8.06
N ASP A 105 0.92 4.05 -7.16
CA ASP A 105 1.04 3.14 -6.03
C ASP A 105 0.90 1.66 -6.44
N ALA A 106 0.17 1.38 -7.54
CA ALA A 106 -0.01 0.03 -8.07
C ALA A 106 -0.17 0.02 -9.59
N ALA A 107 -0.08 -1.16 -10.20
CA ALA A 107 -0.46 -1.36 -11.60
C ALA A 107 -1.97 -1.51 -11.74
N ALA A 108 -2.55 -0.94 -12.82
CA ALA A 108 -3.96 -1.08 -13.15
C ALA A 108 -4.16 -1.49 -14.61
N VAL A 109 -4.95 -2.55 -14.82
CA VAL A 109 -5.25 -3.10 -16.15
C VAL A 109 -6.76 -3.18 -16.33
N ARG A 110 -7.30 -2.64 -17.43
CA ARG A 110 -8.70 -2.76 -17.81
C ARG A 110 -9.02 -4.21 -18.15
N ILE A 111 -10.07 -4.76 -17.56
CA ILE A 111 -10.53 -6.14 -17.84
C ILE A 111 -11.82 -6.17 -18.63
N ASP A 112 -12.60 -5.08 -18.61
CA ASP A 112 -13.76 -4.88 -19.46
C ASP A 112 -14.07 -3.38 -19.61
N GLY A 113 -15.23 -3.03 -20.18
CA GLY A 113 -15.62 -1.64 -20.47
C GLY A 113 -15.58 -0.69 -19.28
N THR A 114 -15.80 -1.17 -18.05
CA THR A 114 -15.93 -0.33 -16.85
C THR A 114 -14.99 -0.71 -15.72
N ARG A 115 -14.42 -1.91 -15.71
CA ARG A 115 -13.62 -2.41 -14.59
C ARG A 115 -12.14 -2.50 -14.93
N ALA A 116 -11.34 -2.18 -13.91
CA ALA A 116 -9.91 -2.43 -13.90
C ALA A 116 -9.53 -3.34 -12.71
N VAL A 117 -8.57 -4.22 -12.93
CA VAL A 117 -7.85 -4.93 -11.86
C VAL A 117 -6.68 -4.06 -11.42
N ILE A 118 -6.52 -3.91 -10.12
CA ILE A 118 -5.35 -3.30 -9.47
C ILE A 118 -4.54 -4.43 -8.85
N ALA A 119 -3.22 -4.42 -9.04
CA ALA A 119 -2.30 -5.39 -8.47
C ALA A 119 -1.10 -4.69 -7.85
N THR A 120 -0.85 -5.01 -6.58
CA THR A 120 0.29 -4.52 -5.80
C THR A 120 0.88 -5.59 -4.90
N ALA A 121 2.09 -5.34 -4.39
CA ALA A 121 2.70 -6.15 -3.35
C ALA A 121 3.60 -5.28 -2.47
N ASP A 122 3.34 -5.28 -1.17
CA ASP A 122 4.18 -4.58 -0.21
C ASP A 122 4.52 -5.48 0.99
N PHE A 123 5.78 -5.52 1.37
CA PHE A 123 6.28 -6.26 2.53
C PHE A 123 7.55 -5.59 3.07
N PHE A 124 7.74 -5.67 4.37
CA PHE A 124 8.86 -4.99 5.03
C PHE A 124 9.24 -5.67 6.36
N THR A 125 10.34 -5.21 6.94
CA THR A 125 10.87 -5.64 8.23
C THR A 125 10.07 -5.02 9.39
N PRO A 126 10.06 -5.63 10.59
CA PRO A 126 9.30 -5.13 11.74
C PRO A 126 9.59 -3.67 12.09
N VAL A 127 8.53 -2.92 12.35
CA VAL A 127 8.54 -1.53 12.86
C VAL A 127 8.14 -1.45 14.32
N VAL A 128 7.51 -2.52 14.83
CA VAL A 128 7.13 -2.69 16.24
C VAL A 128 7.54 -4.07 16.72
N ASP A 129 7.69 -4.23 18.04
CA ASP A 129 8.13 -5.49 18.64
C ASP A 129 6.97 -6.48 18.88
N ASP A 130 5.74 -5.97 18.99
CA ASP A 130 4.55 -6.81 19.11
C ASP A 130 4.25 -7.48 17.76
N PRO A 131 4.24 -8.84 17.68
CA PRO A 131 4.08 -9.54 16.41
C PRO A 131 2.69 -9.37 15.80
N TYR A 132 1.65 -9.31 16.64
CA TYR A 132 0.29 -9.11 16.15
C TYR A 132 0.11 -7.72 15.55
N ASP A 133 0.62 -6.68 16.23
CA ASP A 133 0.60 -5.30 15.71
C ASP A 133 1.46 -5.16 14.45
N PHE A 134 2.62 -5.82 14.38
CA PHE A 134 3.42 -5.85 13.15
C PHE A 134 2.61 -6.44 11.98
N GLY A 135 1.91 -7.55 12.20
CA GLY A 135 1.04 -8.16 11.20
C GLY A 135 -0.08 -7.22 10.74
N ARG A 136 -0.74 -6.53 11.69
CA ARG A 136 -1.78 -5.54 11.39
C ARG A 136 -1.26 -4.39 10.55
N ILE A 137 -0.12 -3.81 10.94
CA ILE A 137 0.50 -2.68 10.25
C ILE A 137 0.87 -3.08 8.82
N ALA A 138 1.48 -4.24 8.63
CA ALA A 138 1.92 -4.72 7.32
C ALA A 138 0.75 -4.98 6.36
N ALA A 139 -0.33 -5.58 6.84
CA ALA A 139 -1.53 -5.79 6.04
C ALA A 139 -2.24 -4.46 5.71
N THR A 140 -2.35 -3.54 6.68
CA THR A 140 -2.94 -2.21 6.46
C THR A 140 -2.18 -1.44 5.38
N ASN A 141 -0.84 -1.51 5.41
CA ASN A 141 0.02 -0.88 4.42
C ASN A 141 -0.16 -1.51 3.03
N ALA A 142 -0.19 -2.84 2.93
CA ALA A 142 -0.34 -3.52 1.64
C ALA A 142 -1.71 -3.26 0.96
N LEU A 143 -2.77 -3.07 1.76
CA LEU A 143 -4.09 -2.70 1.24
C LEU A 143 -4.17 -1.24 0.79
N SER A 144 -3.26 -0.39 1.28
CA SER A 144 -3.30 1.07 1.08
C SER A 144 -3.16 1.46 -0.39
N ASP A 145 -2.27 0.82 -1.15
CA ASP A 145 -2.05 1.11 -2.57
C ASP A 145 -3.34 0.98 -3.38
N VAL A 146 -4.14 -0.07 -3.09
CA VAL A 146 -5.43 -0.25 -3.78
C VAL A 146 -6.40 0.88 -3.44
N TYR A 147 -6.44 1.30 -2.18
CA TYR A 147 -7.27 2.45 -1.77
C TYR A 147 -6.77 3.76 -2.38
N ALA A 148 -5.44 3.98 -2.41
CA ALA A 148 -4.83 5.17 -2.99
C ALA A 148 -5.18 5.36 -4.47
N MET A 149 -5.38 4.25 -5.20
CA MET A 149 -5.84 4.25 -6.59
C MET A 149 -7.37 4.28 -6.76
N GLY A 150 -8.13 4.47 -5.68
CA GLY A 150 -9.61 4.52 -5.72
C GLY A 150 -10.27 3.14 -5.88
N GLY A 151 -9.52 2.05 -5.67
CA GLY A 151 -10.00 0.69 -5.76
C GLY A 151 -10.55 0.13 -4.45
N ALA A 152 -11.15 -1.06 -4.56
CA ALA A 152 -11.55 -1.90 -3.44
C ALA A 152 -10.72 -3.19 -3.45
N PRO A 153 -9.91 -3.47 -2.43
CA PRO A 153 -9.20 -4.74 -2.31
C PRO A 153 -10.17 -5.92 -2.30
N LEU A 154 -9.86 -6.98 -3.05
CA LEU A 154 -10.71 -8.17 -3.20
C LEU A 154 -10.08 -9.38 -2.54
N VAL A 155 -8.83 -9.66 -2.85
CA VAL A 155 -8.08 -10.80 -2.34
C VAL A 155 -6.65 -10.41 -2.02
N ALA A 156 -6.13 -10.97 -0.94
CA ALA A 156 -4.74 -10.84 -0.53
C ALA A 156 -4.09 -12.22 -0.35
N VAL A 157 -2.79 -12.30 -0.60
CA VAL A 157 -1.96 -13.47 -0.28
C VAL A 157 -0.76 -13.01 0.55
N ASN A 158 -0.42 -13.78 1.58
CA ASN A 158 0.67 -13.45 2.49
C ASN A 158 2.04 -13.62 1.83
N LEU A 159 2.96 -12.71 2.13
CA LEU A 159 4.39 -12.79 1.81
C LEU A 159 5.15 -12.82 3.14
N LEU A 160 5.78 -13.96 3.46
CA LEU A 160 6.48 -14.16 4.72
C LEU A 160 7.92 -14.59 4.48
N ALA A 161 8.89 -13.78 4.90
CA ALA A 161 10.28 -14.16 5.03
C ALA A 161 10.59 -14.31 6.53
N TRP A 162 11.14 -15.47 6.96
CA TRP A 162 11.24 -15.76 8.39
C TRP A 162 12.56 -16.44 8.77
N PRO A 163 13.29 -15.93 9.78
CA PRO A 163 14.53 -16.53 10.25
C PRO A 163 14.21 -17.66 11.24
N ARG A 164 13.83 -18.83 10.74
CA ARG A 164 13.28 -19.97 11.49
C ARG A 164 14.21 -20.45 12.60
N ASP A 165 15.53 -20.27 12.45
CA ASP A 165 16.53 -20.70 13.44
C ASP A 165 16.71 -19.67 14.56
N ARG A 166 16.10 -18.48 14.47
CA ARG A 166 16.28 -17.36 15.39
C ARG A 166 15.00 -16.88 16.06
N ILE A 167 13.87 -17.01 15.38
CA ILE A 167 12.55 -16.55 15.86
C ILE A 167 11.57 -17.73 15.77
N PRO A 168 10.92 -18.11 16.90
CA PRO A 168 9.97 -19.20 16.94
C PRO A 168 8.79 -19.01 15.98
N PHE A 169 8.22 -20.11 15.47
CA PHE A 169 7.11 -20.07 14.52
C PHE A 169 5.78 -19.61 15.12
N ASP A 170 5.57 -19.74 16.42
CA ASP A 170 4.40 -19.17 17.09
C ASP A 170 4.37 -17.65 17.02
N VAL A 171 5.54 -16.99 17.02
CA VAL A 171 5.66 -15.55 16.75
C VAL A 171 5.25 -15.22 15.30
N ALA A 172 5.66 -16.05 14.33
CA ALA A 172 5.20 -15.89 12.94
C ALA A 172 3.67 -16.07 12.83
N ALA A 173 3.11 -17.03 13.57
CA ALA A 173 1.65 -17.26 13.61
C ALA A 173 0.90 -16.03 14.13
N GLU A 174 1.44 -15.32 15.13
CA GLU A 174 0.87 -14.08 15.62
C GLU A 174 0.91 -12.96 14.58
N VAL A 175 2.01 -12.83 13.81
CA VAL A 175 2.12 -11.87 12.70
C VAL A 175 1.03 -12.16 11.66
N LEU A 176 0.90 -13.42 11.22
CA LEU A 176 -0.12 -13.84 10.26
C LEU A 176 -1.53 -13.60 10.78
N ARG A 177 -1.79 -13.83 12.07
CA ARG A 177 -3.07 -13.57 12.72
C ARG A 177 -3.42 -12.08 12.71
N GLY A 178 -2.44 -11.20 12.96
CA GLY A 178 -2.61 -9.75 12.87
C GLY A 178 -3.00 -9.32 11.45
N GLY A 179 -2.32 -9.85 10.43
CA GLY A 179 -2.66 -9.60 9.03
C GLY A 179 -4.04 -10.09 8.64
N ALA A 180 -4.41 -11.30 9.09
CA ALA A 180 -5.74 -11.88 8.85
C ALA A 180 -6.87 -11.03 9.46
N ALA A 181 -6.66 -10.50 10.67
CA ALA A 181 -7.65 -9.63 11.33
C ALA A 181 -7.91 -8.33 10.53
N VAL A 182 -6.88 -7.76 9.92
CA VAL A 182 -7.04 -6.57 9.06
C VAL A 182 -7.79 -6.92 7.77
N CYS A 183 -7.46 -8.04 7.12
CA CYS A 183 -8.18 -8.51 5.93
C CYS A 183 -9.67 -8.74 6.25
N GLU A 184 -9.99 -9.37 7.38
CA GLU A 184 -11.37 -9.57 7.84
C GLU A 184 -12.09 -8.23 8.04
N ALA A 185 -11.49 -7.28 8.76
CA ALA A 185 -12.05 -5.94 8.99
C ALA A 185 -12.23 -5.13 7.68
N ALA A 186 -11.37 -5.37 6.71
CA ALA A 186 -11.46 -4.76 5.39
C ALA A 186 -12.47 -5.46 4.45
N GLY A 187 -12.93 -6.66 4.78
CA GLY A 187 -13.76 -7.51 3.91
C GLY A 187 -12.99 -8.15 2.76
N VAL A 188 -11.68 -8.38 2.94
CA VAL A 188 -10.76 -8.91 1.94
C VAL A 188 -10.56 -10.41 2.16
N ILE A 189 -10.63 -11.20 1.09
CA ILE A 189 -10.39 -12.64 1.15
C ILE A 189 -8.88 -12.88 1.29
N LEU A 190 -8.48 -13.55 2.39
CA LEU A 190 -7.10 -14.00 2.54
C LEU A 190 -6.95 -15.40 1.94
N GLY A 191 -6.28 -15.50 0.79
CA GLY A 191 -6.27 -16.68 -0.08
C GLY A 191 -5.00 -17.56 0.02
N GLY A 192 -4.20 -17.43 1.08
CA GLY A 192 -2.95 -18.21 1.22
C GLY A 192 -1.70 -17.31 1.17
N GLY A 193 -0.65 -17.76 0.49
CA GLY A 193 0.57 -16.96 0.38
C GLY A 193 1.83 -17.76 0.05
N HIS A 194 2.99 -17.13 0.20
CA HIS A 194 4.30 -17.69 0.00
C HIS A 194 5.22 -17.42 1.20
N SER A 195 6.11 -18.35 1.52
CA SER A 195 7.07 -18.18 2.59
C SER A 195 8.46 -18.63 2.18
N VAL A 196 9.48 -17.91 2.67
CA VAL A 196 10.89 -18.23 2.46
C VAL A 196 11.65 -18.18 3.79
N ASP A 197 12.70 -18.99 3.91
CA ASP A 197 13.67 -18.87 4.98
C ASP A 197 14.61 -17.67 4.67
N ASP A 198 14.72 -16.70 5.59
CA ASP A 198 15.51 -15.49 5.41
C ASP A 198 16.22 -15.13 6.73
N ARG A 199 17.27 -14.35 6.65
CA ARG A 199 18.00 -13.90 7.83
C ARG A 199 17.26 -12.85 8.65
N GLU A 200 16.35 -12.11 8.02
CA GLU A 200 15.55 -11.04 8.63
C GLU A 200 14.05 -11.35 8.47
N PRO A 201 13.24 -11.16 9.52
CA PRO A 201 11.79 -11.31 9.38
C PRO A 201 11.25 -10.21 8.48
N LYS A 202 10.41 -10.60 7.51
CA LYS A 202 9.65 -9.67 6.66
C LYS A 202 8.24 -10.22 6.51
N TYR A 203 7.28 -9.34 6.53
CA TYR A 203 5.89 -9.70 6.30
C TYR A 203 5.17 -8.59 5.53
N GLY A 204 4.22 -8.99 4.73
CA GLY A 204 3.30 -8.17 3.98
C GLY A 204 2.39 -9.01 3.13
N GLN A 205 1.78 -8.40 2.14
CA GLN A 205 0.82 -9.07 1.28
C GLN A 205 0.96 -8.62 -0.18
N ALA A 206 0.66 -9.53 -1.11
CA ALA A 206 0.30 -9.14 -2.46
C ALA A 206 -1.22 -9.05 -2.51
N VAL A 207 -1.72 -7.93 -3.05
CA VAL A 207 -3.13 -7.56 -3.04
C VAL A 207 -3.64 -7.35 -4.45
N THR A 208 -4.78 -7.96 -4.74
CA THR A 208 -5.54 -7.69 -5.96
C THR A 208 -6.84 -6.99 -5.59
N GLY A 209 -7.11 -5.88 -6.27
CA GLY A 209 -8.32 -5.08 -6.10
C GLY A 209 -9.05 -4.85 -7.42
N ILE A 210 -10.24 -4.29 -7.31
CA ILE A 210 -11.07 -3.88 -8.45
C ILE A 210 -11.38 -2.38 -8.31
N ALA A 211 -11.35 -1.67 -9.43
CA ALA A 211 -11.73 -0.27 -9.52
C ALA A 211 -12.61 -0.01 -10.75
N ASP A 212 -13.25 1.16 -10.75
CA ASP A 212 -13.81 1.75 -11.96
C ASP A 212 -12.66 2.25 -12.85
N ALA A 213 -12.55 1.71 -14.05
CA ALA A 213 -11.45 1.98 -14.97
C ALA A 213 -11.35 3.46 -15.40
N ASP A 214 -12.47 4.19 -15.34
CA ASP A 214 -12.55 5.59 -15.74
C ASP A 214 -12.49 6.56 -14.53
N ARG A 215 -12.38 6.01 -13.30
CA ARG A 215 -12.37 6.78 -12.05
C ARG A 215 -11.19 6.43 -11.14
N LEU A 216 -10.09 5.99 -11.71
CA LEU A 216 -8.86 5.76 -10.95
C LEU A 216 -8.32 7.08 -10.39
N LEU A 217 -7.81 7.05 -9.16
CA LEU A 217 -6.99 8.11 -8.60
C LEU A 217 -5.54 7.90 -9.10
N ARG A 218 -4.91 8.95 -9.65
CA ARG A 218 -3.63 8.81 -10.35
C ARG A 218 -2.67 9.92 -10.00
N ASN A 219 -1.38 9.65 -10.04
CA ASN A 219 -0.34 10.65 -9.82
C ASN A 219 -0.31 11.74 -10.91
N ASP A 220 -0.69 11.43 -12.14
CA ASP A 220 -0.63 12.33 -13.29
C ASP A 220 -1.90 13.16 -13.53
N ALA A 221 -2.87 13.10 -12.61
CA ALA A 221 -4.16 13.78 -12.75
C ALA A 221 -4.31 15.03 -11.89
N GLY A 222 -3.25 15.48 -11.23
CA GLY A 222 -3.23 16.72 -10.44
C GLY A 222 -3.36 17.97 -11.32
N ARG A 223 -4.01 19.02 -10.80
CA ARG A 223 -4.21 20.28 -11.50
C ARG A 223 -3.88 21.46 -10.60
N ALA A 224 -3.24 22.49 -11.17
CA ALA A 224 -2.96 23.74 -10.47
C ALA A 224 -4.26 24.40 -9.95
N GLY A 225 -4.18 25.01 -8.78
CA GLY A 225 -5.29 25.65 -8.08
C GLY A 225 -6.10 24.71 -7.18
N LEU A 226 -5.77 23.41 -7.13
CA LEU A 226 -6.42 22.47 -6.24
C LEU A 226 -5.66 22.35 -4.91
N PRO A 227 -6.37 22.27 -3.76
CA PRO A 227 -5.75 22.10 -2.46
C PRO A 227 -5.17 20.69 -2.29
N LEU A 228 -4.23 20.56 -1.37
CA LEU A 228 -3.63 19.30 -0.94
C LEU A 228 -4.12 18.96 0.46
N THR A 229 -4.78 17.81 0.60
CA THR A 229 -5.28 17.30 1.89
C THR A 229 -4.49 16.08 2.33
N LEU A 230 -4.08 16.04 3.60
CA LEU A 230 -3.39 14.90 4.22
C LEU A 230 -4.32 14.17 5.20
N THR A 231 -4.48 12.85 5.07
CA THR A 231 -5.51 12.12 5.83
C THR A 231 -5.02 11.47 7.12
N LYS A 232 -3.71 11.37 7.34
CA LYS A 232 -3.11 10.92 8.61
C LYS A 232 -1.91 11.79 8.97
N PRO A 233 -1.58 11.94 10.27
CA PRO A 233 -0.40 12.67 10.72
C PRO A 233 0.89 11.96 10.31
N LEU A 234 1.98 12.74 10.20
CA LEU A 234 3.34 12.27 9.91
C LEU A 234 4.14 11.96 11.19
N GLY A 235 5.39 11.51 11.02
CA GLY A 235 6.34 11.28 12.10
C GLY A 235 6.45 9.81 12.52
N LEU A 236 5.84 8.89 11.75
CA LEU A 236 5.87 7.45 12.05
C LEU A 236 7.29 6.88 11.96
N GLY A 237 8.12 7.37 11.02
CA GLY A 237 9.49 6.87 10.86
C GLY A 237 10.39 7.21 12.03
N VAL A 238 10.40 8.46 12.49
CA VAL A 238 11.20 8.86 13.66
C VAL A 238 10.74 8.17 14.94
N LEU A 239 9.42 7.95 15.12
CA LEU A 239 8.87 7.21 16.26
C LEU A 239 9.23 5.71 16.21
N ASN A 240 9.12 5.07 15.06
CA ASN A 240 9.51 3.67 14.86
C ASN A 240 11.01 3.49 15.09
N ASN A 241 11.85 4.44 14.66
CA ASN A 241 13.29 4.40 14.90
C ASN A 241 13.63 4.57 16.39
N ARG A 242 12.93 5.45 17.10
CA ARG A 242 13.05 5.59 18.56
C ARG A 242 12.58 4.32 19.28
N HIS A 243 11.43 3.76 18.89
CA HIS A 243 10.96 2.46 19.40
C HIS A 243 12.01 1.37 19.24
N LYS A 244 12.58 1.23 18.04
CA LYS A 244 13.63 0.24 17.75
C LYS A 244 14.85 0.43 18.66
N ALA A 245 15.29 1.66 18.87
CA ALA A 245 16.46 1.97 19.68
C ALA A 245 16.22 1.74 21.18
N THR A 246 15.06 2.14 21.71
CA THR A 246 14.79 2.25 23.14
C THR A 246 13.84 1.19 23.69
N GLY A 247 12.94 0.63 22.86
CA GLY A 247 11.80 -0.18 23.29
C GLY A 247 10.59 0.63 23.73
N GLU A 248 10.65 1.97 23.69
CA GLU A 248 9.53 2.84 24.03
C GLU A 248 8.34 2.60 23.08
N ARG A 249 7.15 2.45 23.62
CA ARG A 249 5.93 2.15 22.83
C ARG A 249 5.15 3.42 22.54
N PHE A 250 4.76 3.61 21.30
CA PHE A 250 3.96 4.75 20.83
C PHE A 250 2.59 4.24 20.35
N ALA A 251 1.63 4.15 21.28
CA ALA A 251 0.31 3.60 21.00
C ALA A 251 -0.45 4.37 19.91
N GLU A 252 -0.31 5.71 19.87
CA GLU A 252 -0.90 6.54 18.83
C GLU A 252 -0.32 6.22 17.45
N ALA A 253 1.01 6.03 17.35
CA ALA A 253 1.64 5.64 16.08
C ALA A 253 1.13 4.29 15.58
N VAL A 254 0.96 3.30 16.47
CA VAL A 254 0.37 2.00 16.12
C VAL A 254 -1.06 2.17 15.64
N ALA A 255 -1.88 2.98 16.33
CA ALA A 255 -3.26 3.27 15.92
C ALA A 255 -3.32 3.90 14.53
N VAL A 256 -2.48 4.89 14.25
CA VAL A 256 -2.37 5.53 12.92
C VAL A 256 -1.98 4.51 11.85
N MET A 257 -0.94 3.70 12.10
CA MET A 257 -0.45 2.70 11.15
C MET A 257 -1.45 1.55 10.89
N THR A 258 -2.36 1.27 11.81
CA THR A 258 -3.39 0.22 11.66
C THR A 258 -4.75 0.76 11.19
N THR A 259 -4.87 2.05 10.94
CA THR A 259 -6.07 2.66 10.35
C THR A 259 -6.06 2.49 8.84
N LEU A 260 -7.12 1.88 8.28
CA LEU A 260 -7.30 1.71 6.83
C LEU A 260 -7.52 3.04 6.11
N ASN A 261 -6.93 3.22 4.95
CA ASN A 261 -7.18 4.38 4.08
C ASN A 261 -8.50 4.30 3.29
N ARG A 262 -9.31 3.25 3.53
CA ARG A 262 -10.58 2.97 2.86
C ARG A 262 -11.56 4.14 2.88
N ASP A 263 -11.81 4.71 4.05
CA ASP A 263 -12.85 5.72 4.19
C ASP A 263 -12.41 7.06 3.58
N ALA A 264 -11.11 7.40 3.67
CA ALA A 264 -10.52 8.55 2.99
C ALA A 264 -10.59 8.41 1.45
N ALA A 265 -10.28 7.22 0.92
CA ALA A 265 -10.39 6.94 -0.52
C ALA A 265 -11.84 7.05 -1.01
N ARG A 266 -12.80 6.53 -0.25
CA ARG A 266 -14.23 6.65 -0.57
C ARG A 266 -14.70 8.12 -0.56
N ALA A 267 -14.25 8.89 0.42
CA ALA A 267 -14.54 10.32 0.50
C ALA A 267 -13.95 11.07 -0.70
N ALA A 268 -12.71 10.76 -1.09
CA ALA A 268 -12.06 11.36 -2.26
C ALA A 268 -12.83 11.07 -3.56
N LEU A 269 -13.22 9.81 -3.79
CA LEU A 269 -14.03 9.43 -4.95
C LEU A 269 -15.42 10.10 -4.95
N ALA A 270 -16.06 10.20 -3.79
CA ALA A 270 -17.35 10.88 -3.64
C ALA A 270 -17.25 12.39 -3.91
N ALA A 271 -16.12 13.01 -3.57
CA ALA A 271 -15.82 14.41 -3.86
C ALA A 271 -15.37 14.67 -5.32
N GLY A 272 -15.27 13.63 -6.16
CA GLY A 272 -14.85 13.76 -7.56
C GLY A 272 -13.34 14.01 -7.72
N VAL A 273 -12.55 13.66 -6.72
CA VAL A 273 -11.08 13.71 -6.79
C VAL A 273 -10.58 12.78 -7.88
N THR A 274 -9.53 13.19 -8.58
CA THR A 274 -8.90 12.42 -9.66
C THR A 274 -7.43 12.08 -9.38
N ALA A 275 -6.79 12.76 -8.41
CA ALA A 275 -5.39 12.54 -8.09
C ALA A 275 -5.17 12.33 -6.58
N ALA A 276 -4.51 11.25 -6.24
CA ALA A 276 -4.09 10.94 -4.89
C ALA A 276 -2.91 9.94 -4.93
N THR A 277 -2.17 9.86 -3.83
CA THR A 277 -1.18 8.81 -3.54
C THR A 277 -1.21 8.53 -2.04
N ASP A 278 -0.75 7.38 -1.58
CA ASP A 278 -0.48 7.21 -0.17
C ASP A 278 0.90 7.75 0.22
N VAL A 279 1.06 8.14 1.47
CA VAL A 279 2.32 8.68 1.98
C VAL A 279 3.03 7.60 2.76
N THR A 280 4.00 6.93 2.13
CA THR A 280 4.74 5.82 2.72
C THR A 280 6.26 6.05 2.74
N GLY A 281 7.05 5.15 2.21
CA GLY A 281 8.50 5.11 2.39
C GLY A 281 9.30 6.30 1.88
N PHE A 282 8.76 7.09 0.96
CA PHE A 282 9.42 8.29 0.43
C PHE A 282 9.09 9.57 1.20
N GLY A 283 8.23 9.47 2.23
CA GLY A 283 7.77 10.62 3.01
C GLY A 283 6.84 11.54 2.21
N LEU A 284 6.27 12.54 2.86
CA LEU A 284 5.36 13.47 2.20
C LEU A 284 6.06 14.17 1.00
N LEU A 285 7.28 14.67 1.20
CA LEU A 285 7.99 15.41 0.14
C LEU A 285 8.28 14.53 -1.08
N GLY A 286 8.64 13.25 -0.88
CA GLY A 286 8.95 12.34 -1.99
C GLY A 286 7.70 11.95 -2.78
N HIS A 287 6.60 11.61 -2.11
CA HIS A 287 5.34 11.29 -2.78
C HIS A 287 4.74 12.50 -3.48
N LEU A 288 4.75 13.67 -2.84
CA LEU A 288 4.29 14.91 -3.45
C LEU A 288 5.14 15.30 -4.67
N TYR A 289 6.46 15.14 -4.60
CA TYR A 289 7.36 15.39 -5.73
C TYR A 289 7.00 14.51 -6.93
N LYS A 290 6.76 13.21 -6.71
CA LYS A 290 6.33 12.29 -7.78
C LYS A 290 5.01 12.72 -8.41
N LEU A 291 3.99 12.99 -7.58
CA LEU A 291 2.67 13.40 -8.01
C LEU A 291 2.72 14.74 -8.80
N ALA A 292 3.39 15.75 -8.27
CA ALA A 292 3.50 17.05 -8.93
C ALA A 292 4.25 16.96 -10.27
N ARG A 293 5.36 16.19 -10.31
CA ARG A 293 6.13 15.94 -11.53
C ARG A 293 5.30 15.20 -12.58
N ALA A 294 4.59 14.13 -12.19
CA ALA A 294 3.74 13.37 -13.11
C ALA A 294 2.58 14.21 -13.66
N SER A 295 2.04 15.10 -12.85
CA SER A 295 0.96 16.03 -13.23
C SER A 295 1.43 17.25 -14.01
N GLY A 296 2.74 17.49 -14.15
CA GLY A 296 3.29 18.67 -14.85
C GLY A 296 3.02 19.98 -14.12
N VAL A 297 2.96 19.96 -12.80
CA VAL A 297 2.67 21.13 -11.94
C VAL A 297 3.72 21.26 -10.83
N SER A 298 3.65 22.34 -10.07
CA SER A 298 4.39 22.49 -8.81
C SER A 298 3.45 22.43 -7.61
N ALA A 299 4.00 22.23 -6.42
CA ALA A 299 3.24 22.10 -5.18
C ALA A 299 3.81 23.04 -4.10
N VAL A 300 2.93 23.68 -3.34
CA VAL A 300 3.29 24.48 -2.15
C VAL A 300 2.75 23.76 -0.92
N VAL A 301 3.60 23.55 0.08
CA VAL A 301 3.26 22.97 1.37
C VAL A 301 3.41 24.03 2.46
N GLU A 302 2.35 24.20 3.26
CA GLU A 302 2.34 24.99 4.49
C GLU A 302 2.81 24.10 5.64
N ALA A 303 4.07 24.16 6.02
CA ALA A 303 4.63 23.29 7.05
C ALA A 303 3.86 23.34 8.37
N ALA A 304 3.39 24.53 8.76
CA ALA A 304 2.60 24.74 9.97
C ALA A 304 1.22 24.05 9.96
N ALA A 305 0.70 23.67 8.78
CA ALA A 305 -0.57 22.99 8.62
C ALA A 305 -0.42 21.45 8.65
N VAL A 306 0.80 20.92 8.57
CA VAL A 306 1.06 19.48 8.56
C VAL A 306 0.96 18.91 9.98
N PRO A 307 0.04 17.95 10.23
CA PRO A 307 -0.07 17.32 11.54
C PRO A 307 1.01 16.25 11.77
N TYR A 308 1.45 16.12 13.01
CA TYR A 308 2.41 15.11 13.44
C TYR A 308 1.86 14.31 14.62
N VAL A 309 2.19 13.02 14.67
CA VAL A 309 1.95 12.17 15.84
C VAL A 309 2.73 12.72 17.04
N ALA A 310 2.13 12.66 18.23
CA ALA A 310 2.79 13.13 19.46
C ALA A 310 4.15 12.45 19.68
N GLY A 311 5.18 13.23 20.02
CA GLY A 311 6.55 12.75 20.21
C GLY A 311 7.41 12.69 18.96
N ALA A 312 6.86 13.00 17.76
CA ALA A 312 7.63 12.96 16.51
C ALA A 312 8.75 14.03 16.49
N ARG A 313 8.43 15.27 16.86
CA ARG A 313 9.41 16.37 16.91
C ARG A 313 10.49 16.12 17.96
N GLU A 314 10.13 15.62 19.11
CA GLU A 314 11.04 15.23 20.19
C GLU A 314 11.95 14.07 19.78
N SER A 315 11.41 13.11 19.00
CA SER A 315 12.18 11.98 18.49
C SER A 315 13.20 12.42 17.45
N LEU A 316 12.85 13.35 16.57
CA LEU A 316 13.78 13.95 15.62
C LEU A 316 14.88 14.73 16.37
N ALA A 317 14.50 15.61 17.31
CA ALA A 317 15.46 16.41 18.11
C ALA A 317 16.42 15.53 18.92
N ALA A 318 15.96 14.35 19.35
CA ALA A 318 16.80 13.33 20.02
C ALA A 318 17.66 12.50 19.04
N GLY A 319 17.60 12.78 17.73
CA GLY A 319 18.44 12.15 16.71
C GLY A 319 17.91 10.84 16.14
N TYR A 320 16.69 10.43 16.45
CA TYR A 320 16.08 9.20 15.94
C TYR A 320 15.56 9.33 14.49
N VAL A 321 16.42 9.81 13.59
CA VAL A 321 16.09 10.00 12.18
C VAL A 321 16.44 8.75 11.38
N PRO A 322 15.48 8.08 10.72
CA PRO A 322 15.78 6.95 9.84
C PRO A 322 16.73 7.36 8.69
N GLY A 323 17.62 6.46 8.30
CA GLY A 323 18.48 6.70 7.14
C GLY A 323 17.68 6.91 5.84
N GLY A 324 16.50 6.28 5.73
CA GLY A 324 15.56 6.48 4.64
C GLY A 324 15.09 7.92 4.53
N SER A 325 14.71 8.55 5.64
CA SER A 325 14.22 9.94 5.67
C SER A 325 15.29 10.93 5.17
N ARG A 326 16.56 10.73 5.53
CA ARG A 326 17.66 11.55 5.00
C ARG A 326 17.84 11.38 3.50
N ARG A 327 17.83 10.13 3.00
CA ARG A 327 17.93 9.85 1.55
C ARG A 327 16.73 10.42 0.77
N ASN A 328 15.54 10.40 1.35
CA ASN A 328 14.36 11.02 0.75
C ASN A 328 14.55 12.53 0.58
N LEU A 329 15.01 13.21 1.62
CA LEU A 329 15.27 14.66 1.56
C LEU A 329 16.37 14.97 0.54
N ASP A 330 17.48 14.22 0.54
CA ASP A 330 18.58 14.41 -0.42
C ASP A 330 18.11 14.23 -1.88
N TRP A 331 17.20 13.27 -2.12
CA TRP A 331 16.64 13.03 -3.44
C TRP A 331 15.73 14.16 -3.93
N VAL A 332 14.90 14.72 -3.04
CA VAL A 332 13.98 15.82 -3.41
C VAL A 332 14.67 17.18 -3.42
N ARG A 333 15.76 17.37 -2.68
CA ARG A 333 16.45 18.66 -2.47
C ARG A 333 16.77 19.43 -3.78
N PRO A 334 17.20 18.81 -4.89
CA PRO A 334 17.43 19.55 -6.15
C PRO A 334 16.16 20.18 -6.76
N HIS A 335 14.99 19.71 -6.35
CA HIS A 335 13.68 20.13 -6.85
C HIS A 335 12.86 20.91 -5.81
N LEU A 336 13.50 21.19 -4.65
CA LEU A 336 12.87 21.78 -3.48
C LEU A 336 13.29 23.24 -3.30
N ARG A 337 12.33 24.10 -3.04
CA ARG A 337 12.54 25.43 -2.46
C ARG A 337 11.96 25.46 -1.06
N SER A 338 12.68 26.01 -0.09
CA SER A 338 12.24 25.98 1.30
C SER A 338 12.54 27.28 2.03
N ASP A 339 11.58 27.68 2.86
CA ASP A 339 11.69 28.81 3.80
C ASP A 339 11.70 28.32 5.27
N VAL A 340 11.74 26.98 5.51
CA VAL A 340 11.74 26.36 6.83
C VAL A 340 13.09 25.69 7.18
N SER A 341 13.26 25.27 8.43
CA SER A 341 14.49 24.62 8.90
C SER A 341 14.73 23.24 8.28
N ASP A 342 15.97 22.77 8.27
CA ASP A 342 16.32 21.41 7.84
C ASP A 342 15.64 20.32 8.72
N ASP A 343 15.39 20.59 9.99
CA ASP A 343 14.67 19.67 10.89
C ASP A 343 13.20 19.52 10.44
N GLU A 344 12.54 20.61 10.05
CA GLU A 344 11.19 20.55 9.50
C GLU A 344 11.15 19.79 8.18
N LEU A 345 12.12 20.05 7.29
CA LEU A 345 12.26 19.30 6.04
C LEU A 345 12.50 17.80 6.27
N LEU A 346 13.26 17.43 7.29
CA LEU A 346 13.47 16.03 7.65
C LEU A 346 12.20 15.36 8.15
N LEU A 347 11.34 16.08 8.89
CA LEU A 347 10.02 15.57 9.32
C LEU A 347 9.09 15.40 8.12
N LEU A 348 9.08 16.34 7.18
CA LEU A 348 8.27 16.24 5.96
C LEU A 348 8.77 15.14 5.01
N ALA A 349 10.08 14.83 5.04
CA ALA A 349 10.69 13.73 4.28
C ALA A 349 10.70 12.41 5.07
N ASP A 350 10.17 12.39 6.31
CA ASP A 350 10.19 11.21 7.17
C ASP A 350 9.47 10.03 6.53
N ALA A 351 10.18 8.89 6.43
CA ALA A 351 9.65 7.69 5.82
C ALA A 351 8.49 7.13 6.65
N GLN A 352 7.27 7.21 6.14
CA GLN A 352 6.10 6.68 6.80
C GLN A 352 5.92 5.19 6.52
N THR A 353 5.37 4.46 7.48
CA THR A 353 4.87 3.10 7.31
C THR A 353 3.35 3.15 7.50
N SER A 354 2.59 2.70 6.51
CA SER A 354 1.13 2.74 6.54
C SER A 354 0.58 4.15 6.83
N GLY A 355 1.13 5.15 6.15
CA GLY A 355 0.67 6.54 6.27
C GLY A 355 -0.69 6.79 5.64
N GLY A 356 -1.09 8.06 5.62
CA GLY A 356 -2.37 8.49 5.05
C GLY A 356 -2.30 8.73 3.55
N LEU A 357 -3.43 9.12 2.99
CA LEU A 357 -3.50 9.59 1.61
C LEU A 357 -3.11 11.08 1.55
N LEU A 358 -2.35 11.43 0.53
CA LEU A 358 -2.21 12.79 0.01
C LEU A 358 -3.19 12.93 -1.14
N VAL A 359 -4.21 13.75 -0.96
CA VAL A 359 -5.32 13.91 -1.90
C VAL A 359 -5.27 15.30 -2.53
N VAL A 360 -5.41 15.36 -3.85
CA VAL A 360 -5.54 16.62 -4.59
C VAL A 360 -7.01 17.03 -4.62
N GLY A 361 -7.43 17.73 -3.59
CA GLY A 361 -8.80 18.14 -3.32
C GLY A 361 -9.01 18.36 -1.83
N GLU A 362 -10.09 18.99 -1.46
CA GLU A 362 -10.48 19.19 -0.07
C GLU A 362 -11.33 18.01 0.42
N LEU A 363 -10.97 17.41 1.55
CA LEU A 363 -11.74 16.37 2.22
C LEU A 363 -12.20 16.86 3.60
N PRO A 364 -13.51 16.86 3.88
CA PRO A 364 -14.04 17.25 5.17
C PRO A 364 -13.43 16.43 6.32
N GLY A 365 -13.02 17.13 7.38
CA GLY A 365 -12.43 16.49 8.57
C GLY A 365 -10.93 16.21 8.48
N HIS A 366 -10.29 16.54 7.36
CA HIS A 366 -8.84 16.41 7.18
C HIS A 366 -8.20 17.76 6.89
N PRO A 367 -6.96 18.02 7.36
CA PRO A 367 -6.28 19.29 7.14
C PRO A 367 -5.88 19.46 5.67
N VAL A 368 -6.11 20.67 5.15
CA VAL A 368 -5.48 21.15 3.93
C VAL A 368 -4.08 21.63 4.31
N ILE A 369 -3.07 21.04 3.68
CA ILE A 369 -1.65 21.25 3.99
C ILE A 369 -0.92 22.06 2.91
N GLY A 370 -1.62 22.49 1.87
CA GLY A 370 -1.03 23.20 0.74
C GLY A 370 -1.91 23.20 -0.48
N GLU A 371 -1.30 23.47 -1.63
CA GLU A 371 -1.98 23.54 -2.92
C GLU A 371 -1.05 23.15 -4.08
N LEU A 372 -1.62 22.70 -5.19
CA LEU A 372 -0.93 22.62 -6.47
C LEU A 372 -0.98 23.99 -7.19
N VAL A 373 0.16 24.39 -7.75
CA VAL A 373 0.30 25.65 -8.48
C VAL A 373 0.80 25.40 -9.91
N PRO A 374 0.68 26.36 -10.84
CA PRO A 374 1.32 26.22 -12.15
C PRO A 374 2.80 25.84 -12.02
N ALA A 375 3.32 25.13 -13.02
CA ALA A 375 4.72 24.69 -13.02
C ALA A 375 5.70 25.86 -12.87
N GLU A 376 6.64 25.71 -11.96
CA GLU A 376 7.69 26.67 -11.61
C GLU A 376 9.08 26.03 -11.84
N GLU A 377 10.16 26.79 -11.58
CA GLU A 377 11.54 26.27 -11.63
C GLU A 377 11.80 25.14 -10.60
N TRP A 378 11.00 25.10 -9.56
CA TRP A 378 11.01 24.07 -8.49
C TRP A 378 9.73 23.24 -8.57
N THR A 379 9.80 21.98 -8.15
CA THR A 379 8.60 21.13 -8.13
C THR A 379 7.84 21.22 -6.81
N VAL A 380 8.57 21.34 -5.68
CA VAL A 380 7.96 21.47 -4.35
C VAL A 380 8.52 22.71 -3.64
N ARG A 381 7.65 23.52 -3.05
CA ARG A 381 8.01 24.60 -2.14
C ARG A 381 7.41 24.34 -0.76
N VAL A 382 8.24 24.53 0.28
CA VAL A 382 7.81 24.46 1.70
C VAL A 382 7.95 25.84 2.31
N ARG A 383 6.89 26.35 2.93
CA ARG A 383 6.86 27.66 3.61
C ARG A 383 6.12 27.60 4.95
#